data_bc292be4c311c1973287358441ccfcaf
#
_entry.id   bc292be4c311c1973287358441ccfcaf
#
_cell.length_a   1.000
_cell.length_b   1.000
_cell.length_c   1.000
_cell.angle_alpha   90.00
_cell.angle_beta   90.00
_cell.angle_gamma   90.00
#
_symmetry.space_group_name_H-M   'P 1'
#
loop_
_entity.id
_entity.type
_entity.pdbx_description
1 polymer ?
#
loop_
_entity_poly.entity_id
_entity_poly.type
_entity_poly.pdbx_seq_one_letter_code
_entity_poly.pdbx_strand_id
1 'polypeptide(L)'
;MCIRDSHPLVEPDVQLDDRIGNWVEDRVDVGFRSGYPPEGGVVARRLLTLQLIVCAAPSYIARHGVPASIDDLAQHRCSGFRHASTGKPMPWEFQVGDDIVARTIHPTFCTNDIEVEARAVLGGHAVGQLVGPTAAPLVRSGQLVPLLPQHVAQHLALYLYYGSRTALPARVRAFIDLAVEMVANNPAYLLTPKELATHGPAVQKKPLTRKPTP
;
A
#
# COMPACT_ATOMS: atom_id res chain seq x y z
N MET A 1 12.91 16.59 6.88
CA MET A 1 12.58 17.35 8.10
C MET A 1 12.00 16.38 9.11
N CYS A 2 12.46 16.37 10.34
CA CYS A 2 12.00 15.47 11.39
C CYS A 2 11.32 16.30 12.48
N ILE A 3 10.30 15.75 13.17
CA ILE A 3 9.62 16.44 14.29
C ILE A 3 10.63 16.93 15.35
N ARG A 4 11.69 16.15 15.61
CA ARG A 4 12.74 16.51 16.55
C ARG A 4 13.54 17.75 16.16
N ASP A 5 13.72 17.99 14.85
CA ASP A 5 14.46 19.15 14.35
C ASP A 5 13.64 20.44 14.49
N SER A 6 12.33 20.33 14.23
CA SER A 6 11.41 21.48 14.26
C SER A 6 10.85 21.75 15.67
N HIS A 7 10.67 20.69 16.47
CA HIS A 7 10.02 20.73 17.78
C HIS A 7 10.76 19.81 18.77
N PRO A 8 11.97 20.21 19.23
CA PRO A 8 12.84 19.34 20.02
C PRO A 8 12.27 18.93 21.39
N LEU A 9 11.21 19.58 21.85
CA LEU A 9 10.51 19.25 23.10
C LEU A 9 9.35 18.26 22.88
N VAL A 10 9.11 17.80 21.64
CA VAL A 10 8.09 16.78 21.37
C VAL A 10 8.74 15.40 21.34
N GLU A 11 8.33 14.55 22.27
CA GLU A 11 8.73 13.15 22.37
C GLU A 11 7.59 12.27 21.85
N PRO A 12 7.68 11.70 20.64
CA PRO A 12 6.67 10.79 20.11
C PRO A 12 6.84 9.39 20.71
N ASP A 13 5.75 8.86 21.26
CA ASP A 13 5.57 7.44 21.57
C ASP A 13 4.73 6.81 20.45
N VAL A 14 5.28 5.81 19.74
CA VAL A 14 4.67 5.22 18.55
C VAL A 14 4.20 3.82 18.84
N GLN A 15 2.90 3.58 18.64
CA GLN A 15 2.29 2.27 18.74
C GLN A 15 1.84 1.79 17.35
N LEU A 16 2.14 0.54 17.01
CA LEU A 16 1.69 -0.12 15.80
C LEU A 16 0.63 -1.15 16.16
N ASP A 17 -0.60 -0.90 15.77
CA ASP A 17 -1.70 -1.85 15.95
C ASP A 17 -2.69 -1.72 14.77
N ASP A 18 -3.01 -2.83 14.14
CA ASP A 18 -4.00 -2.90 13.07
C ASP A 18 -5.43 -3.00 13.62
N ARG A 19 -5.61 -3.24 14.90
CA ARG A 19 -6.92 -3.31 15.53
C ARG A 19 -7.51 -1.93 15.72
N ILE A 20 -8.82 -1.84 15.53
CA ILE A 20 -9.58 -0.64 15.85
C ILE A 20 -9.80 -0.65 17.35
N GLY A 21 -8.88 -0.04 18.09
CA GLY A 21 -9.01 0.16 19.53
C GLY A 21 -9.99 1.29 19.87
N ASN A 22 -10.31 1.40 21.16
CA ASN A 22 -11.00 2.57 21.68
C ASN A 22 -9.97 3.68 21.96
N TRP A 23 -9.82 4.62 21.05
CA TRP A 23 -8.85 5.72 21.09
C TRP A 23 -8.81 6.51 22.38
N VAL A 24 -9.95 6.64 23.04
CA VAL A 24 -10.06 7.36 24.31
C VAL A 24 -9.44 6.53 25.43
N GLU A 25 -9.66 5.23 25.43
CA GLU A 25 -9.09 4.30 26.41
C GLU A 25 -7.60 4.07 26.17
N ASP A 26 -7.18 4.00 24.89
CA ASP A 26 -5.79 3.76 24.50
C ASP A 26 -4.89 5.00 24.63
N ARG A 27 -5.44 6.16 25.00
CA ARG A 27 -4.73 7.45 25.20
C ARG A 27 -3.91 7.89 23.97
N VAL A 28 -4.36 7.55 22.77
CA VAL A 28 -3.70 7.95 21.51
C VAL A 28 -4.09 9.38 21.16
N ASP A 29 -3.11 10.28 21.04
CA ASP A 29 -3.33 11.68 20.67
C ASP A 29 -3.64 11.81 19.17
N VAL A 30 -2.90 11.08 18.31
CA VAL A 30 -3.01 11.14 16.85
C VAL A 30 -2.80 9.75 16.27
N GLY A 31 -3.58 9.38 15.25
CA GLY A 31 -3.40 8.14 14.54
C GLY A 31 -3.48 8.26 13.03
N PHE A 32 -2.94 7.25 12.38
CA PHE A 32 -2.98 7.09 10.93
C PHE A 32 -3.72 5.82 10.59
N ARG A 33 -4.58 5.89 9.57
CA ARG A 33 -5.32 4.73 9.10
C ARG A 33 -5.46 4.73 7.59
N SER A 34 -5.18 3.59 7.00
CA SER A 34 -5.45 3.31 5.60
C SER A 34 -6.87 2.76 5.43
N GLY A 35 -7.53 3.12 4.33
CA GLY A 35 -8.85 2.61 3.98
C GLY A 35 -9.91 3.69 3.80
N TYR A 36 -11.07 3.47 4.41
CA TYR A 36 -12.19 4.41 4.41
C TYR A 36 -12.12 5.37 5.61
N PRO A 37 -12.80 6.53 5.53
CA PRO A 37 -12.82 7.47 6.65
C PRO A 37 -13.36 6.78 7.91
N PRO A 38 -12.74 7.03 9.08
CA PRO A 38 -13.23 6.49 10.33
C PRO A 38 -14.61 7.08 10.67
N GLU A 39 -15.48 6.24 11.26
CA GLU A 39 -16.81 6.65 11.71
C GLU A 39 -16.77 7.11 13.17
N GLY A 40 -17.57 8.13 13.50
CA GLY A 40 -17.92 8.55 14.88
C GLY A 40 -16.82 9.20 15.71
N GLY A 41 -17.15 10.34 16.35
CA GLY A 41 -16.42 10.93 17.50
C GLY A 41 -14.98 11.43 17.28
N VAL A 42 -14.42 11.31 16.08
CA VAL A 42 -13.06 11.75 15.75
C VAL A 42 -13.05 12.75 14.61
N VAL A 43 -12.05 13.62 14.60
CA VAL A 43 -11.74 14.47 13.45
C VAL A 43 -10.82 13.68 12.53
N ALA A 44 -11.29 13.39 11.32
CA ALA A 44 -10.50 12.67 10.32
C ALA A 44 -10.07 13.64 9.21
N ARG A 45 -8.79 13.66 8.89
CA ARG A 45 -8.22 14.43 7.79
C ARG A 45 -7.62 13.48 6.76
N ARG A 46 -8.13 13.53 5.53
CA ARG A 46 -7.57 12.79 4.41
C ARG A 46 -6.22 13.38 4.03
N LEU A 47 -5.19 12.57 3.99
CA LEU A 47 -3.83 12.99 3.64
C LEU A 47 -3.51 12.73 2.18
N LEU A 48 -3.70 11.49 1.73
CA LEU A 48 -3.39 11.12 0.34
C LEU A 48 -4.26 9.95 -0.13
N THR A 49 -4.38 9.81 -1.45
CA THR A 49 -4.94 8.62 -2.09
C THR A 49 -3.93 7.48 -2.00
N LEU A 50 -4.38 6.27 -1.72
CA LEU A 50 -3.54 5.08 -1.73
C LEU A 50 -3.73 4.34 -3.06
N GLN A 51 -2.62 4.10 -3.75
CA GLN A 51 -2.56 3.18 -4.88
C GLN A 51 -2.30 1.77 -4.36
N LEU A 52 -3.03 0.79 -4.89
CA LEU A 52 -2.77 -0.63 -4.66
C LEU A 52 -2.05 -1.16 -5.89
N ILE A 53 -0.75 -1.41 -5.75
CA ILE A 53 0.14 -1.70 -6.87
C ILE A 53 0.62 -3.15 -6.77
N VAL A 54 0.25 -3.96 -7.74
CA VAL A 54 0.82 -5.31 -7.85
C VAL A 54 2.27 -5.18 -8.34
N CYS A 55 3.20 -5.78 -7.64
CA CYS A 55 4.61 -5.72 -7.99
C CYS A 55 5.39 -6.97 -7.58
N ALA A 56 6.54 -7.16 -8.21
CA ALA A 56 7.46 -8.23 -7.88
C ALA A 56 8.91 -7.78 -8.08
N ALA A 57 9.85 -8.46 -7.42
CA ALA A 57 11.28 -8.26 -7.68
C ALA A 57 11.67 -8.79 -9.08
N PRO A 58 12.66 -8.18 -9.76
CA PRO A 58 13.19 -8.70 -11.02
C PRO A 58 13.61 -10.17 -10.93
N SER A 59 14.17 -10.60 -9.80
CA SER A 59 14.56 -11.98 -9.54
C SER A 59 13.40 -12.97 -9.50
N TYR A 60 12.22 -12.52 -9.03
CA TYR A 60 11.00 -13.31 -9.09
C TYR A 60 10.54 -13.48 -10.54
N ILE A 61 10.47 -12.36 -11.28
CA ILE A 61 10.05 -12.34 -12.69
C ILE A 61 10.92 -13.24 -13.56
N ALA A 62 12.24 -13.20 -13.35
CA ALA A 62 13.19 -14.05 -14.08
C ALA A 62 12.93 -15.55 -13.89
N ARG A 63 12.41 -15.95 -12.73
CA ARG A 63 12.14 -17.36 -12.40
C ARG A 63 10.73 -17.83 -12.75
N HIS A 64 9.73 -16.94 -12.63
CA HIS A 64 8.33 -17.32 -12.67
C HIS A 64 7.54 -16.62 -13.79
N GLY A 65 8.18 -15.70 -14.53
CA GLY A 65 7.50 -14.91 -15.56
C GLY A 65 6.63 -13.79 -14.98
N VAL A 66 5.82 -13.22 -15.85
CA VAL A 66 4.93 -12.08 -15.59
C VAL A 66 3.49 -12.50 -15.79
N PRO A 67 2.57 -12.24 -14.85
CA PRO A 67 1.15 -12.46 -15.06
C PRO A 67 0.64 -11.53 -16.19
N ALA A 68 -0.06 -12.09 -17.17
CA ALA A 68 -0.64 -11.33 -18.27
C ALA A 68 -2.03 -10.77 -17.93
N SER A 69 -2.69 -11.36 -16.93
CA SER A 69 -4.02 -10.98 -16.45
C SER A 69 -4.14 -11.11 -14.93
N ILE A 70 -5.22 -10.57 -14.37
CA ILE A 70 -5.54 -10.74 -12.94
C ILE A 70 -5.72 -12.24 -12.61
N ASP A 71 -6.32 -13.01 -13.52
CA ASP A 71 -6.60 -14.42 -13.27
C ASP A 71 -5.31 -15.28 -13.28
N ASP A 72 -4.27 -14.85 -13.99
CA ASP A 72 -2.97 -15.53 -13.98
C ASP A 72 -2.28 -15.48 -12.60
N LEU A 73 -2.66 -14.53 -11.74
CA LEU A 73 -2.15 -14.45 -10.37
C LEU A 73 -2.41 -15.75 -9.57
N ALA A 74 -3.42 -16.51 -9.92
CA ALA A 74 -3.69 -17.82 -9.31
C ALA A 74 -2.56 -18.85 -9.54
N GLN A 75 -1.71 -18.64 -10.55
CA GLN A 75 -0.56 -19.48 -10.87
C GLN A 75 0.75 -18.94 -10.27
N HIS A 76 0.70 -17.76 -9.67
CA HIS A 76 1.86 -17.12 -9.04
C HIS A 76 1.86 -17.31 -7.52
N ARG A 77 3.05 -17.25 -6.94
CA ARG A 77 3.22 -17.19 -5.49
C ARG A 77 2.91 -15.77 -5.04
N CYS A 78 1.79 -15.56 -4.38
CA CYS A 78 1.37 -14.26 -3.92
C CYS A 78 1.62 -14.09 -2.42
N SER A 79 1.92 -12.87 -1.98
CA SER A 79 1.83 -12.47 -0.58
C SER A 79 0.38 -12.15 -0.21
N GLY A 80 0.09 -12.07 1.08
CA GLY A 80 -1.20 -11.62 1.58
C GLY A 80 -1.04 -10.78 2.83
N PHE A 81 -1.82 -9.72 2.90
CA PHE A 81 -1.95 -8.94 4.12
C PHE A 81 -3.11 -9.47 4.96
N ARG A 82 -2.88 -9.65 6.27
CA ARG A 82 -3.86 -10.24 7.18
C ARG A 82 -4.77 -9.16 7.75
N HIS A 83 -6.07 -9.35 7.60
CA HIS A 83 -7.06 -8.46 8.19
C HIS A 83 -7.07 -8.60 9.72
N ALA A 84 -6.92 -7.50 10.45
CA ALA A 84 -6.74 -7.47 11.89
C ALA A 84 -7.87 -8.15 12.68
N SER A 85 -9.13 -7.91 12.32
CA SER A 85 -10.28 -8.42 13.07
C SER A 85 -10.65 -9.86 12.70
N THR A 86 -10.48 -10.28 11.44
CA THR A 86 -10.89 -11.61 10.99
C THR A 86 -9.76 -12.63 10.96
N GLY A 87 -8.51 -12.17 10.99
CA GLY A 87 -7.33 -13.01 10.85
C GLY A 87 -7.15 -13.64 9.47
N LYS A 88 -8.06 -13.35 8.52
CA LYS A 88 -8.01 -13.89 7.16
C LYS A 88 -7.18 -12.99 6.24
N PRO A 89 -6.57 -13.53 5.16
CA PRO A 89 -5.98 -12.70 4.12
C PRO A 89 -7.01 -11.75 3.52
N MET A 90 -6.61 -10.50 3.33
CA MET A 90 -7.43 -9.53 2.60
C MET A 90 -7.47 -9.88 1.11
N PRO A 91 -8.62 -9.74 0.44
CA PRO A 91 -8.67 -9.86 -1.01
C PRO A 91 -7.83 -8.73 -1.64
N TRP A 92 -7.27 -8.99 -2.80
CA TRP A 92 -6.65 -7.96 -3.61
C TRP A 92 -7.71 -7.22 -4.42
N GLU A 93 -7.54 -5.92 -4.57
CA GLU A 93 -8.50 -5.05 -5.23
C GLU A 93 -7.89 -4.44 -6.50
N PHE A 94 -8.66 -4.47 -7.58
CA PHE A 94 -8.21 -4.08 -8.91
C PHE A 94 -9.19 -3.10 -9.54
N GLN A 95 -8.67 -2.12 -10.26
CA GLN A 95 -9.48 -1.30 -11.15
C GLN A 95 -9.75 -2.07 -12.44
N VAL A 96 -11.03 -2.26 -12.79
CA VAL A 96 -11.47 -2.87 -14.05
C VAL A 96 -12.54 -1.98 -14.68
N GLY A 97 -12.16 -1.19 -15.66
CA GLY A 97 -13.01 -0.11 -16.14
C GLY A 97 -13.27 0.91 -15.03
N ASP A 98 -14.53 1.19 -14.74
CA ASP A 98 -14.94 2.11 -13.66
C ASP A 98 -15.16 1.40 -12.32
N ASP A 99 -15.07 0.07 -12.28
CA ASP A 99 -15.37 -0.73 -11.10
C ASP A 99 -14.10 -1.14 -10.33
N ILE A 100 -14.28 -1.30 -9.00
CA ILE A 100 -13.31 -1.97 -8.15
C ILE A 100 -13.72 -3.43 -7.99
N VAL A 101 -12.83 -4.32 -8.43
CA VAL A 101 -13.07 -5.76 -8.37
C VAL A 101 -12.14 -6.41 -7.36
N ALA A 102 -12.72 -7.04 -6.35
CA ALA A 102 -11.97 -7.82 -5.36
C ALA A 102 -11.71 -9.23 -5.88
N ARG A 103 -10.50 -9.74 -5.62
CA ARG A 103 -10.10 -11.13 -5.92
C ARG A 103 -9.51 -11.79 -4.69
N THR A 104 -10.06 -12.93 -4.34
CA THR A 104 -9.48 -13.77 -3.30
C THR A 104 -8.16 -14.34 -3.79
N ILE A 105 -7.10 -14.07 -3.03
CA ILE A 105 -5.76 -14.62 -3.26
C ILE A 105 -5.50 -15.72 -2.26
N HIS A 106 -4.85 -16.80 -2.72
CA HIS A 106 -4.35 -17.87 -1.86
C HIS A 106 -2.85 -17.63 -1.60
N PRO A 107 -2.50 -16.86 -0.57
CA PRO A 107 -1.13 -16.44 -0.38
C PRO A 107 -0.25 -17.60 0.09
N THR A 108 0.98 -17.66 -0.45
CA THR A 108 2.03 -18.57 0.05
C THR A 108 2.74 -18.01 1.29
N PHE A 109 2.54 -16.73 1.56
CA PHE A 109 3.05 -16.00 2.72
C PHE A 109 2.03 -14.94 3.14
N CYS A 110 1.75 -14.82 4.43
CA CYS A 110 0.76 -13.88 4.96
C CYS A 110 1.27 -13.21 6.23
N THR A 111 1.19 -11.89 6.29
CA THR A 111 1.60 -11.05 7.42
C THR A 111 0.60 -9.93 7.66
N ASN A 112 0.66 -9.29 8.82
CA ASN A 112 -0.03 -8.03 9.13
C ASN A 112 0.95 -6.85 9.24
N ASP A 113 2.15 -7.02 8.73
CA ASP A 113 3.18 -5.98 8.73
C ASP A 113 3.58 -5.64 7.29
N ILE A 114 3.41 -4.37 6.91
CA ILE A 114 3.66 -3.86 5.55
C ILE A 114 5.16 -3.99 5.18
N GLU A 115 6.06 -3.75 6.13
CA GLU A 115 7.50 -3.84 5.89
C GLU A 115 7.93 -5.29 5.67
N VAL A 116 7.40 -6.21 6.48
CA VAL A 116 7.66 -7.64 6.32
C VAL A 116 7.14 -8.14 4.97
N GLU A 117 5.95 -7.70 4.55
CA GLU A 117 5.43 -8.02 3.21
C GLU A 117 6.33 -7.47 2.11
N ALA A 118 6.69 -6.19 2.18
CA ALA A 118 7.58 -5.56 1.20
C ALA A 118 8.94 -6.27 1.11
N ARG A 119 9.52 -6.68 2.24
CA ARG A 119 10.77 -7.44 2.29
C ARG A 119 10.65 -8.80 1.63
N ALA A 120 9.54 -9.50 1.83
CA ALA A 120 9.30 -10.79 1.17
C ALA A 120 9.20 -10.63 -0.36
N VAL A 121 8.52 -9.58 -0.83
CA VAL A 121 8.41 -9.25 -2.26
C VAL A 121 9.76 -8.86 -2.85
N LEU A 122 10.52 -7.99 -2.18
CA LEU A 122 11.88 -7.59 -2.57
C LEU A 122 12.85 -8.78 -2.64
N GLY A 123 12.73 -9.72 -1.72
CA GLY A 123 13.49 -10.96 -1.72
C GLY A 123 13.14 -11.91 -2.86
N GLY A 124 12.16 -11.57 -3.69
CA GLY A 124 11.71 -12.40 -4.81
C GLY A 124 11.00 -13.69 -4.38
N HIS A 125 10.37 -13.69 -3.21
CA HIS A 125 9.64 -14.84 -2.68
C HIS A 125 8.20 -14.89 -3.20
N ALA A 126 7.61 -13.74 -3.51
CA ALA A 126 6.23 -13.61 -3.95
C ALA A 126 5.99 -12.37 -4.82
N VAL A 127 4.86 -12.34 -5.52
CA VAL A 127 4.19 -11.14 -6.02
C VAL A 127 3.43 -10.52 -4.86
N GLY A 128 3.44 -9.21 -4.69
CA GLY A 128 2.68 -8.51 -3.65
C GLY A 128 1.80 -7.42 -4.23
N GLN A 129 0.67 -7.13 -3.58
CA GLN A 129 -0.09 -5.91 -3.81
C GLN A 129 0.25 -4.91 -2.70
N LEU A 130 1.19 -4.00 -2.99
CA LEU A 130 1.70 -3.05 -2.02
C LEU A 130 1.05 -1.68 -2.18
N VAL A 131 0.95 -0.94 -1.07
CA VAL A 131 0.46 0.45 -1.11
C VAL A 131 1.48 1.41 -1.70
N GLY A 132 1.00 2.47 -2.37
CA GLY A 132 1.85 3.45 -3.06
C GLY A 132 3.03 3.97 -2.25
N PRO A 133 2.88 4.39 -0.99
CA PRO A 133 4.00 4.86 -0.16
C PRO A 133 5.15 3.86 -0.02
N THR A 134 4.83 2.58 0.01
CA THR A 134 5.83 1.49 0.07
C THR A 134 6.36 1.14 -1.32
N ALA A 135 5.48 1.03 -2.32
CA ALA A 135 5.86 0.58 -3.66
C ALA A 135 6.61 1.64 -4.47
N ALA A 136 6.20 2.92 -4.41
CA ALA A 136 6.72 3.96 -5.31
C ALA A 136 8.25 4.15 -5.23
N PRO A 137 8.89 4.28 -4.06
CA PRO A 137 10.34 4.40 -3.99
C PRO A 137 11.06 3.16 -4.51
N LEU A 138 10.51 1.97 -4.29
CA LEU A 138 11.11 0.70 -4.72
C LEU A 138 10.97 0.49 -6.24
N VAL A 139 9.88 0.96 -6.83
CA VAL A 139 9.68 0.95 -8.28
C VAL A 139 10.62 1.96 -8.95
N ARG A 140 10.71 3.18 -8.44
CA ARG A 140 11.61 4.21 -8.99
C ARG A 140 13.07 3.80 -8.93
N SER A 141 13.47 3.08 -7.91
CA SER A 141 14.85 2.54 -7.79
C SER A 141 15.09 1.26 -8.60
N GLY A 142 14.07 0.70 -9.27
CA GLY A 142 14.15 -0.53 -10.04
C GLY A 142 14.24 -1.80 -9.20
N GLN A 143 14.06 -1.71 -7.89
CA GLN A 143 14.05 -2.87 -7.00
C GLN A 143 12.77 -3.71 -7.14
N LEU A 144 11.66 -3.05 -7.48
CA LEU A 144 10.40 -3.69 -7.82
C LEU A 144 9.92 -3.27 -9.21
N VAL A 145 9.25 -4.18 -9.89
CA VAL A 145 8.60 -3.98 -11.19
C VAL A 145 7.10 -4.00 -10.98
N PRO A 146 6.36 -2.94 -11.35
CA PRO A 146 4.91 -2.93 -11.29
C PRO A 146 4.34 -3.89 -12.34
N LEU A 147 3.40 -4.71 -11.92
CA LEU A 147 2.69 -5.68 -12.74
C LEU A 147 1.24 -5.23 -12.91
N LEU A 148 0.63 -5.55 -14.06
CA LEU A 148 -0.77 -5.20 -14.35
C LEU A 148 -1.07 -3.70 -14.10
N PRO A 149 -0.26 -2.76 -14.63
CA PRO A 149 -0.35 -1.33 -14.29
C PRO A 149 -1.71 -0.71 -14.64
N GLN A 150 -2.43 -1.29 -15.59
CA GLN A 150 -3.78 -0.87 -15.99
C GLN A 150 -4.86 -1.19 -14.93
N HIS A 151 -4.53 -1.96 -13.91
CA HIS A 151 -5.45 -2.40 -12.87
C HIS A 151 -5.13 -1.83 -11.48
N VAL A 152 -4.34 -0.77 -11.41
CA VAL A 152 -4.01 -0.10 -10.14
C VAL A 152 -5.26 0.56 -9.57
N ALA A 153 -5.73 0.07 -8.43
CA ALA A 153 -6.87 0.66 -7.72
C ALA A 153 -6.42 1.86 -6.87
N GLN A 154 -7.28 2.91 -6.79
CA GLN A 154 -6.99 4.18 -6.12
C GLN A 154 -8.19 4.71 -5.32
N HIS A 155 -9.04 3.85 -4.83
CA HIS A 155 -10.27 4.22 -4.12
C HIS A 155 -10.07 4.40 -2.61
N LEU A 156 -8.97 3.89 -2.05
CA LEU A 156 -8.61 4.03 -0.64
C LEU A 156 -7.81 5.31 -0.38
N ALA A 157 -7.76 5.73 0.88
CA ALA A 157 -6.95 6.86 1.29
C ALA A 157 -6.23 6.59 2.62
N LEU A 158 -5.17 7.36 2.89
CA LEU A 158 -4.57 7.48 4.21
C LEU A 158 -5.25 8.64 4.93
N TYR A 159 -5.73 8.37 6.13
CA TYR A 159 -6.32 9.36 7.02
C TYR A 159 -5.44 9.56 8.25
N LEU A 160 -5.28 10.81 8.66
CA LEU A 160 -4.85 11.21 9.98
C LEU A 160 -6.11 11.53 10.79
N TYR A 161 -6.18 11.04 12.03
CA TYR A 161 -7.32 11.30 12.89
C TYR A 161 -6.89 11.53 14.34
N TYR A 162 -7.71 12.31 15.05
CA TYR A 162 -7.49 12.71 16.43
C TYR A 162 -8.82 12.98 17.11
N GLY A 163 -8.81 12.97 18.43
CA GLY A 163 -10.01 13.21 19.23
C GLY A 163 -10.58 14.62 19.02
N SER A 164 -11.92 14.72 18.97
CA SER A 164 -12.65 16.01 18.93
C SER A 164 -12.57 16.69 20.30
N ARG A 165 -11.43 17.31 20.62
CA ARG A 165 -11.28 18.13 21.82
C ARG A 165 -11.43 19.60 21.44
N THR A 166 -12.08 20.37 22.33
CA THR A 166 -12.28 21.83 22.17
C THR A 166 -10.95 22.59 22.10
N ALA A 167 -9.86 22.04 22.68
CA ALA A 167 -8.51 22.56 22.57
C ALA A 167 -7.50 21.41 22.46
N LEU A 168 -6.80 21.34 21.35
CA LEU A 168 -5.67 20.43 21.18
C LEU A 168 -4.43 21.00 21.88
N PRO A 169 -3.67 20.19 22.64
CA PRO A 169 -2.38 20.60 23.16
C PRO A 169 -1.46 21.09 22.02
N ALA A 170 -0.62 22.11 22.30
CA ALA A 170 0.26 22.71 21.28
C ALA A 170 1.19 21.66 20.63
N ARG A 171 1.70 20.68 21.40
CA ARG A 171 2.53 19.58 20.89
C ARG A 171 1.81 18.69 19.89
N VAL A 172 0.53 18.40 20.16
CA VAL A 172 -0.31 17.56 19.27
C VAL A 172 -0.60 18.31 17.97
N ARG A 173 -0.92 19.60 18.06
CA ARG A 173 -1.12 20.47 16.87
C ARG A 173 0.16 20.53 16.01
N ALA A 174 1.31 20.77 16.62
CA ALA A 174 2.59 20.82 15.90
C ALA A 174 2.87 19.50 15.15
N PHE A 175 2.60 18.37 15.78
CA PHE A 175 2.74 17.05 15.14
C PHE A 175 1.77 16.88 13.96
N ILE A 176 0.50 17.26 14.12
CA ILE A 176 -0.51 17.18 13.06
C ILE A 176 -0.10 18.06 11.87
N ASP A 177 0.30 19.30 12.12
CA ASP A 177 0.68 20.25 11.07
C ASP A 177 1.89 19.74 10.27
N LEU A 178 2.91 19.21 10.95
CA LEU A 178 4.07 18.60 10.30
C LEU A 178 3.69 17.34 9.51
N ALA A 179 2.87 16.46 10.09
CA ALA A 179 2.44 15.25 9.40
C ALA A 179 1.66 15.57 8.12
N VAL A 180 0.82 16.61 8.17
CA VAL A 180 0.10 17.09 7.00
C VAL A 180 1.04 17.67 5.96
N GLU A 181 1.97 18.53 6.36
CA GLU A 181 2.96 19.13 5.45
C GLU A 181 3.79 18.06 4.73
N MET A 182 4.21 17.03 5.44
CA MET A 182 5.09 15.99 4.87
C MET A 182 4.36 14.97 4.02
N VAL A 183 3.10 14.65 4.36
CA VAL A 183 2.40 13.50 3.78
C VAL A 183 1.29 13.91 2.82
N ALA A 184 0.59 15.04 3.09
CA ALA A 184 -0.59 15.38 2.29
C ALA A 184 -0.23 15.64 0.82
N ASN A 185 -0.86 14.86 -0.06
CA ASN A 185 -0.68 14.94 -1.51
C ASN A 185 0.79 14.87 -1.99
N ASN A 186 1.66 14.26 -1.18
CA ASN A 186 3.07 14.16 -1.52
C ASN A 186 3.28 13.23 -2.74
N PRO A 187 3.79 13.74 -3.88
CA PRO A 187 3.96 12.96 -5.09
C PRO A 187 5.00 11.82 -4.96
N ALA A 188 5.85 11.87 -3.94
CA ALA A 188 6.80 10.79 -3.68
C ALA A 188 6.11 9.44 -3.39
N TYR A 189 4.89 9.48 -2.87
CA TYR A 189 4.11 8.31 -2.47
C TYR A 189 3.16 7.77 -3.55
N LEU A 190 3.15 8.38 -4.73
CA LEU A 190 2.29 8.00 -5.85
C LEU A 190 3.13 7.77 -7.10
N LEU A 191 2.74 6.78 -7.90
CA LEU A 191 3.28 6.59 -9.25
C LEU A 191 2.30 7.13 -10.28
N THR A 192 2.81 7.94 -11.19
CA THR A 192 2.03 8.40 -12.33
C THR A 192 1.77 7.23 -13.31
N PRO A 193 0.73 7.29 -14.15
CA PRO A 193 0.52 6.27 -15.18
C PRO A 193 1.73 6.09 -16.11
N LYS A 194 2.48 7.18 -16.35
CA LYS A 194 3.71 7.13 -17.14
C LYS A 194 4.81 6.35 -16.42
N GLU A 195 5.02 6.56 -15.13
CA GLU A 195 6.00 5.81 -14.34
C GLU A 195 5.63 4.33 -14.26
N LEU A 196 4.35 4.03 -14.00
CA LEU A 196 3.85 2.64 -13.99
C LEU A 196 4.11 1.92 -15.32
N ALA A 197 3.88 2.61 -16.44
CA ALA A 197 4.15 2.05 -17.76
C ALA A 197 5.65 1.90 -18.05
N THR A 198 6.46 2.89 -17.66
CA THR A 198 7.91 2.91 -17.92
C THR A 198 8.66 1.84 -17.12
N HIS A 199 8.25 1.63 -15.88
CA HIS A 199 8.87 0.63 -14.99
C HIS A 199 8.20 -0.74 -15.08
N GLY A 200 7.09 -0.87 -15.84
CA GLY A 200 6.44 -2.15 -16.08
C GLY A 200 7.33 -3.14 -16.82
N PRO A 201 6.96 -4.43 -16.81
CA PRO A 201 7.72 -5.44 -17.54
C PRO A 201 7.74 -5.12 -19.03
N ALA A 202 8.91 -5.27 -19.65
CA ALA A 202 9.00 -5.20 -21.12
C ALA A 202 8.00 -6.19 -21.73
N VAL A 203 7.11 -5.69 -22.58
CA VAL A 203 6.08 -6.52 -23.23
C VAL A 203 6.78 -7.61 -24.04
N GLN A 204 6.92 -8.78 -23.46
CA GLN A 204 7.31 -9.96 -24.22
C GLN A 204 6.14 -10.32 -25.13
N LYS A 205 6.24 -9.98 -26.41
CA LYS A 205 5.36 -10.55 -27.44
C LYS A 205 5.53 -12.07 -27.38
N LYS A 206 4.52 -12.77 -26.86
CA LYS A 206 4.49 -14.24 -26.86
C LYS A 206 4.72 -14.70 -28.29
N PRO A 207 5.73 -15.52 -28.58
CA PRO A 207 5.92 -16.02 -29.94
C PRO A 207 4.68 -16.81 -30.31
N LEU A 208 4.08 -16.46 -31.46
CA LEU A 208 3.00 -17.21 -32.09
C LEU A 208 3.49 -18.67 -32.26
N THR A 209 3.00 -19.56 -31.41
CA THR A 209 3.20 -20.99 -31.61
C THR A 209 2.52 -21.35 -32.96
N ARG A 210 3.35 -21.53 -33.99
CA ARG A 210 2.89 -22.13 -35.26
C ARG A 210 2.31 -23.50 -34.91
N LYS A 211 1.00 -23.67 -35.13
CA LYS A 211 0.39 -25.02 -35.17
C LYS A 211 1.16 -25.84 -36.20
N PRO A 212 1.54 -27.07 -35.91
CA PRO A 212 2.01 -27.98 -36.95
C PRO A 212 0.84 -28.24 -37.89
N THR A 213 1.10 -28.01 -39.18
CA THR A 213 0.20 -28.39 -40.28
C THR A 213 0.19 -29.92 -40.39
N PRO A 214 -0.96 -30.55 -40.65
CA PRO A 214 -1.12 -32.00 -40.74
C PRO A 214 -0.32 -32.62 -41.89
#